data_860f200912958adcfcbf23ba0f5d610d
#
_entry.id   860f200912958adcfcbf23ba0f5d610d
#
_cell.length_a   1.000
_cell.length_b   1.000
_cell.length_c   1.000
_cell.angle_alpha   90.00
_cell.angle_beta   90.00
_cell.angle_gamma   90.00
#
_symmetry.space_group_name_H-M   'P 1'
#
loop_
_entity.id
_entity.type
_entity.pdbx_description
1 polymer ?
#
loop_
_entity_poly.entity_id
_entity_poly.type
_entity_poly.pdbx_seq_one_letter_code
_entity_poly.pdbx_strand_id
1 'polypeptide(L)'
;DLMMANLALLVNVFFTLGILTSFQAALTLPGLAGMVLSLGTAVDANVLIYERIKEELRSGKGMKQAVAAGYGNAFSAIFDSNLTSLITGVILLVTGTGPIRGFATTWIIGIIVSFFTAVFLTRLVYDYKLNHDKWMHCKFDTAVSHNLMQGKKYKFMSMYKITFTVAIIAAVVFI
;
A
#
# COMPACT_ATOMS: atom_id res chain seq x y z
N ASP A 1 5.69 -9.66 7.76
CA ASP A 1 6.07 -9.23 9.06
C ASP A 1 6.09 -7.71 9.25
N LEU A 2 5.58 -7.27 10.43
CA LEU A 2 5.45 -5.86 10.79
C LEU A 2 6.79 -5.09 10.71
N MET A 3 7.88 -5.74 11.09
CA MET A 3 9.23 -5.15 10.99
C MET A 3 9.63 -4.82 9.55
N MET A 4 9.27 -5.67 8.59
CA MET A 4 9.58 -5.43 7.18
C MET A 4 8.75 -4.29 6.60
N ALA A 5 7.46 -4.23 6.97
CA ALA A 5 6.60 -3.10 6.58
C ALA A 5 7.13 -1.77 7.13
N ASN A 6 7.54 -1.76 8.40
CA ASN A 6 8.12 -0.57 9.03
C ASN A 6 9.46 -0.18 8.39
N LEU A 7 10.32 -1.16 8.07
CA LEU A 7 11.57 -0.90 7.38
C LEU A 7 11.32 -0.30 5.98
N ALA A 8 10.41 -0.90 5.22
CA ALA A 8 10.03 -0.40 3.90
C ALA A 8 9.47 1.03 3.97
N LEU A 9 8.67 1.33 4.99
CA LEU A 9 8.13 2.67 5.23
C LEU A 9 9.24 3.67 5.56
N LEU A 10 10.17 3.34 6.45
CA LEU A 10 11.31 4.21 6.80
C LEU A 10 12.17 4.50 5.58
N VAL A 11 12.47 3.48 4.78
CA VAL A 11 13.22 3.64 3.53
C VAL A 11 12.46 4.52 2.54
N ASN A 12 11.16 4.33 2.41
CA ASN A 12 10.31 5.17 1.56
C ASN A 12 10.36 6.65 1.97
N VAL A 13 10.20 6.94 3.27
CA VAL A 13 10.32 8.31 3.81
C VAL A 13 11.69 8.90 3.50
N PHE A 14 12.76 8.14 3.73
CA PHE A 14 14.13 8.59 3.48
C PHE A 14 14.37 8.92 2.01
N PHE A 15 13.94 8.07 1.08
CA PHE A 15 14.06 8.33 -0.35
C PHE A 15 13.20 9.52 -0.79
N THR A 16 11.97 9.61 -0.32
CA THR A 16 11.07 10.73 -0.66
C THR A 16 11.66 12.05 -0.22
N LEU A 17 12.14 12.15 1.03
CA LEU A 17 12.82 13.35 1.54
C LEU A 17 14.10 13.66 0.77
N GLY A 18 14.92 12.64 0.48
CA GLY A 18 16.16 12.80 -0.28
C GLY A 18 15.92 13.35 -1.68
N ILE A 19 14.89 12.85 -2.38
CA ILE A 19 14.53 13.33 -3.71
C ILE A 19 13.98 14.76 -3.63
N LEU A 20 13.09 15.06 -2.69
CA LEU A 20 12.53 16.40 -2.53
C LEU A 20 13.60 17.45 -2.22
N THR A 21 14.57 17.12 -1.37
CA THR A 21 15.71 18.01 -1.08
C THR A 21 16.62 18.19 -2.28
N SER A 22 16.87 17.14 -3.07
CA SER A 22 17.68 17.22 -4.30
C SER A 22 17.06 18.14 -5.36
N PHE A 23 15.74 18.13 -5.47
CA PHE A 23 15.02 19.02 -6.39
C PHE A 23 14.78 20.43 -5.83
N GLN A 24 15.29 20.74 -4.63
CA GLN A 24 15.03 22.01 -3.93
C GLN A 24 13.53 22.34 -3.87
N ALA A 25 12.69 21.33 -3.84
CA ALA A 25 11.25 21.49 -3.78
C ALA A 25 10.89 22.14 -2.43
N ALA A 26 10.30 23.32 -2.49
CA ALA A 26 9.82 23.97 -1.27
C ALA A 26 8.77 23.08 -0.60
N LEU A 27 9.06 22.63 0.61
CA LEU A 27 8.12 21.89 1.45
C LEU A 27 7.02 22.86 1.91
N THR A 28 6.03 23.06 1.04
CA THR A 28 4.83 23.82 1.36
C THR A 28 3.87 22.98 2.20
N LEU A 29 2.98 23.62 2.94
CA LEU A 29 1.96 22.91 3.71
C LEU A 29 1.16 21.90 2.88
N PRO A 30 0.69 22.23 1.66
CA PRO A 30 0.07 21.24 0.75
C PRO A 30 1.04 20.15 0.28
N GLY A 31 2.33 20.47 0.11
CA GLY A 31 3.35 19.48 -0.21
C GLY A 31 3.54 18.44 0.89
N LEU A 32 3.47 18.83 2.16
CA LEU A 32 3.45 17.89 3.29
C LEU A 32 2.23 16.99 3.25
N ALA A 33 1.05 17.50 2.89
CA ALA A 33 -0.16 16.69 2.73
C ALA A 33 0.01 15.65 1.61
N GLY A 34 0.62 16.02 0.47
CA GLY A 34 0.95 15.10 -0.63
C GLY A 34 1.92 13.98 -0.18
N MET A 35 2.91 14.34 0.64
CA MET A 35 3.84 13.36 1.23
C MET A 35 3.11 12.36 2.14
N VAL A 36 2.29 12.85 3.07
CA VAL A 36 1.52 11.98 3.98
C VAL A 36 0.59 11.05 3.21
N LEU A 37 -0.06 11.57 2.17
CA LEU A 37 -0.91 10.75 1.29
C LEU A 37 -0.11 9.65 0.59
N SER A 38 1.08 9.96 0.07
CA SER A 38 1.93 8.95 -0.58
C SER A 38 2.44 7.89 0.38
N LEU A 39 2.69 8.24 1.65
CA LEU A 39 3.03 7.27 2.69
C LEU A 39 1.87 6.31 2.98
N GLY A 40 0.64 6.82 2.98
CA GLY A 40 -0.56 5.97 3.11
C GLY A 40 -0.64 4.94 1.98
N THR A 41 -0.44 5.35 0.73
CA THR A 41 -0.44 4.43 -0.42
C THR A 41 0.73 3.45 -0.40
N ALA A 42 1.89 3.85 0.13
CA ALA A 42 3.04 2.95 0.30
C ALA A 42 2.78 1.83 1.31
N VAL A 43 2.12 2.15 2.42
CA VAL A 43 1.69 1.15 3.42
C VAL A 43 0.68 0.19 2.80
N ASP A 44 -0.31 0.71 2.06
CA ASP A 44 -1.35 -0.10 1.42
C ASP A 44 -0.75 -1.10 0.42
N ALA A 45 0.20 -0.70 -0.41
CA ALA A 45 0.90 -1.59 -1.33
C ALA A 45 1.61 -2.74 -0.60
N ASN A 46 2.29 -2.45 0.52
CA ASN A 46 2.95 -3.48 1.32
C ASN A 46 1.95 -4.44 1.97
N VAL A 47 0.84 -3.93 2.51
CA VAL A 47 -0.23 -4.74 3.10
C VAL A 47 -0.82 -5.68 2.06
N LEU A 48 -1.08 -5.19 0.84
CA LEU A 48 -1.62 -6.00 -0.25
C LEU A 48 -0.67 -7.16 -0.62
N ILE A 49 0.64 -6.90 -0.73
CA ILE A 49 1.64 -7.96 -0.98
C ILE A 49 1.59 -9.01 0.13
N TYR A 50 1.56 -8.59 1.39
CA TYR A 50 1.54 -9.52 2.53
C TYR A 50 0.28 -10.37 2.56
N GLU A 51 -0.88 -9.80 2.30
CA GLU A 51 -2.14 -10.57 2.26
C GLU A 51 -2.13 -11.59 1.11
N ARG A 52 -1.58 -11.23 -0.06
CA ARG A 52 -1.43 -12.18 -1.17
C ARG A 52 -0.44 -13.30 -0.85
N ILE A 53 0.68 -13.02 -0.22
CA ILE A 53 1.62 -14.06 0.24
C ILE A 53 0.93 -14.98 1.25
N LYS A 54 0.16 -14.43 2.17
CA LYS A 54 -0.60 -15.19 3.18
C LYS A 54 -1.65 -16.11 2.55
N GLU A 55 -2.36 -15.62 1.54
CA GLU A 55 -3.34 -16.39 0.77
C GLU A 55 -2.68 -17.59 0.09
N GLU A 56 -1.53 -17.38 -0.53
CA GLU A 56 -0.74 -18.42 -1.20
C GLU A 56 -0.16 -19.44 -0.20
N LEU A 57 0.26 -19.01 0.98
CA LEU A 57 0.67 -19.91 2.05
C LEU A 57 -0.49 -20.77 2.58
N ARG A 58 -1.69 -20.18 2.71
CA ARG A 58 -2.90 -20.91 3.11
C ARG A 58 -3.34 -21.94 2.07
N SER A 59 -3.01 -21.74 0.80
CA SER A 59 -3.22 -22.72 -0.26
C SER A 59 -2.27 -23.93 -0.23
N GLY A 60 -1.31 -23.93 0.73
CA GLY A 60 -0.35 -25.04 0.92
C GLY A 60 0.95 -24.91 0.12
N LYS A 61 1.22 -23.76 -0.51
CA LYS A 61 2.49 -23.53 -1.21
C LYS A 61 3.65 -23.34 -0.22
N GLY A 62 4.83 -23.81 -0.61
CA GLY A 62 6.05 -23.54 0.15
C GLY A 62 6.40 -22.07 0.17
N MET A 63 7.14 -21.59 1.19
CA MET A 63 7.44 -20.17 1.41
C MET A 63 7.99 -19.45 0.17
N LYS A 64 8.97 -20.02 -0.52
CA LYS A 64 9.54 -19.42 -1.75
C LYS A 64 8.50 -19.26 -2.86
N GLN A 65 7.66 -20.28 -3.05
CA GLN A 65 6.63 -20.25 -4.07
C GLN A 65 5.50 -19.27 -3.71
N ALA A 66 5.13 -19.21 -2.43
CA ALA A 66 4.10 -18.30 -1.93
C ALA A 66 4.53 -16.84 -2.06
N VAL A 67 5.79 -16.51 -1.76
CA VAL A 67 6.35 -15.16 -1.95
C VAL A 67 6.34 -14.80 -3.44
N ALA A 68 6.87 -15.65 -4.32
CA ALA A 68 6.90 -15.39 -5.76
C ALA A 68 5.49 -15.21 -6.36
N ALA A 69 4.54 -16.09 -5.99
CA ALA A 69 3.16 -16.01 -6.44
C ALA A 69 2.44 -14.79 -5.86
N GLY A 70 2.62 -14.49 -4.57
CA GLY A 70 2.02 -13.35 -3.90
C GLY A 70 2.43 -12.02 -4.53
N TYR A 71 3.72 -11.84 -4.84
CA TYR A 71 4.19 -10.67 -5.57
C TYR A 71 3.62 -10.59 -6.99
N GLY A 72 3.58 -11.70 -7.74
CA GLY A 72 2.98 -11.73 -9.07
C GLY A 72 1.52 -11.33 -9.07
N ASN A 73 0.74 -11.86 -8.13
CA ASN A 73 -0.69 -11.58 -8.01
C ASN A 73 -0.99 -10.17 -7.48
N ALA A 74 -0.12 -9.62 -6.62
CA ALA A 74 -0.26 -8.26 -6.11
C ALA A 74 0.17 -7.20 -7.13
N PHE A 75 1.13 -7.50 -8.00
CA PHE A 75 1.76 -6.53 -8.89
C PHE A 75 0.75 -5.78 -9.76
N SER A 76 -0.17 -6.49 -10.40
CA SER A 76 -1.19 -5.88 -11.28
C SER A 76 -2.03 -4.85 -10.53
N ALA A 77 -2.55 -5.21 -9.36
CA ALA A 77 -3.38 -4.31 -8.56
C ALA A 77 -2.59 -3.09 -8.05
N ILE A 78 -1.35 -3.28 -7.62
CA ILE A 78 -0.47 -2.20 -7.17
C ILE A 78 -0.12 -1.28 -8.33
N PHE A 79 0.19 -1.84 -9.51
CA PHE A 79 0.50 -1.06 -10.70
C PHE A 79 -0.69 -0.22 -11.13
N ASP A 80 -1.88 -0.81 -11.24
CA ASP A 80 -3.09 -0.13 -11.68
C ASP A 80 -3.49 1.01 -10.73
N SER A 81 -3.42 0.79 -9.42
CA SER A 81 -3.73 1.82 -8.43
C SER A 81 -2.74 2.98 -8.44
N ASN A 82 -1.43 2.68 -8.56
CA ASN A 82 -0.41 3.71 -8.65
C ASN A 82 -0.47 4.46 -9.98
N LEU A 83 -0.77 3.78 -11.10
CA LEU A 83 -0.96 4.42 -12.40
C LEU A 83 -2.13 5.41 -12.37
N THR A 84 -3.26 5.01 -11.81
CA THR A 84 -4.44 5.88 -11.66
C THR A 84 -4.11 7.10 -10.80
N SER A 85 -3.41 6.92 -9.70
CA SER A 85 -2.97 8.01 -8.83
C SER A 85 -1.97 8.93 -9.53
N LEU A 86 -1.06 8.37 -10.33
CA LEU A 86 -0.09 9.14 -11.11
C LEU A 86 -0.77 10.00 -12.16
N ILE A 87 -1.75 9.45 -12.90
CA ILE A 87 -2.54 10.22 -13.90
C ILE A 87 -3.23 11.39 -13.21
N THR A 88 -3.88 11.15 -12.07
CA THR A 88 -4.53 12.21 -11.29
C THR A 88 -3.53 13.27 -10.83
N GLY A 89 -2.37 12.85 -10.34
CA GLY A 89 -1.29 13.75 -9.94
C GLY A 89 -0.78 14.61 -11.09
N VAL A 90 -0.61 14.04 -12.28
CA VAL A 90 -0.19 14.79 -13.50
C VAL A 90 -1.25 15.80 -13.92
N ILE A 91 -2.52 15.44 -13.89
CA ILE A 91 -3.62 16.38 -14.17
C ILE A 91 -3.55 17.56 -13.20
N LEU A 92 -3.42 17.29 -11.88
CA LEU A 92 -3.31 18.35 -10.88
C LEU A 92 -2.04 19.20 -11.05
N LEU A 93 -0.95 18.62 -11.54
CA LEU A 93 0.29 19.36 -11.80
C LEU A 93 0.12 20.33 -12.98
N VAL A 94 -0.58 19.90 -14.04
CA VAL A 94 -0.78 20.70 -15.27
C VAL A 94 -1.84 21.77 -15.07
N THR A 95 -2.98 21.41 -14.48
CA THR A 95 -4.13 22.31 -14.31
C THR A 95 -4.07 23.14 -13.03
N GLY A 96 -3.35 22.67 -12.00
CA GLY A 96 -3.26 23.31 -10.70
C GLY A 96 -2.41 24.60 -10.71
N THR A 97 -2.69 25.47 -9.78
CA THR A 97 -1.94 26.70 -9.54
C THR A 97 -1.39 26.75 -8.12
N GLY A 98 -0.25 27.43 -7.93
CA GLY A 98 0.33 27.70 -6.62
C GLY A 98 0.40 26.48 -5.68
N PRO A 99 -0.39 26.44 -4.60
CA PRO A 99 -0.35 25.38 -3.60
C PRO A 99 -0.67 23.98 -4.15
N ILE A 100 -1.56 23.90 -5.14
CA ILE A 100 -1.98 22.62 -5.76
C ILE A 100 -0.81 21.98 -6.53
N ARG A 101 0.02 22.77 -7.20
CA ARG A 101 1.23 22.26 -7.87
C ARG A 101 2.22 21.68 -6.88
N GLY A 102 2.43 22.37 -5.74
CA GLY A 102 3.30 21.85 -4.69
C GLY A 102 2.83 20.49 -4.14
N PHE A 103 1.54 20.37 -3.88
CA PHE A 103 0.92 19.10 -3.51
C PHE A 103 1.13 18.01 -4.57
N ALA A 104 0.79 18.32 -5.84
CA ALA A 104 0.88 17.36 -6.94
C ALA A 104 2.33 16.88 -7.16
N THR A 105 3.30 17.78 -7.10
CA THR A 105 4.72 17.43 -7.26
C THR A 105 5.19 16.44 -6.19
N THR A 106 4.92 16.73 -4.93
CA THR A 106 5.34 15.85 -3.83
C THR A 106 4.60 14.52 -3.87
N TRP A 107 3.32 14.53 -4.22
CA TRP A 107 2.52 13.33 -4.35
C TRP A 107 3.00 12.41 -5.48
N ILE A 108 3.29 12.96 -6.68
CA ILE A 108 3.85 12.20 -7.81
C ILE A 108 5.19 11.56 -7.43
N ILE A 109 6.10 12.32 -6.83
CA ILE A 109 7.39 11.81 -6.39
C ILE A 109 7.18 10.67 -5.38
N GLY A 110 6.30 10.88 -4.41
CA GLY A 110 5.98 9.87 -3.40
C GLY A 110 5.38 8.58 -3.99
N ILE A 111 4.49 8.67 -4.99
CA ILE A 111 3.94 7.50 -5.69
C ILE A 111 5.05 6.71 -6.40
N ILE A 112 5.94 7.38 -7.12
CA ILE A 112 7.04 6.72 -7.84
C ILE A 112 7.98 6.01 -6.86
N VAL A 113 8.34 6.69 -5.76
CA VAL A 113 9.20 6.11 -4.72
C VAL A 113 8.51 4.95 -4.02
N SER A 114 7.23 5.07 -3.69
CA SER A 114 6.48 4.01 -3.01
C SER A 114 6.34 2.76 -3.88
N PHE A 115 6.06 2.94 -5.16
CA PHE A 115 6.01 1.83 -6.11
C PHE A 115 7.36 1.11 -6.22
N PHE A 116 8.46 1.88 -6.36
CA PHE A 116 9.80 1.31 -6.42
C PHE A 116 10.16 0.56 -5.13
N THR A 117 9.89 1.16 -3.97
CA THR A 117 10.18 0.56 -2.67
C THR A 117 9.36 -0.72 -2.43
N ALA A 118 8.07 -0.69 -2.72
CA ALA A 118 7.18 -1.84 -2.51
C ALA A 118 7.50 -3.01 -3.45
N VAL A 119 7.76 -2.73 -4.74
CA VAL A 119 7.96 -3.78 -5.74
C VAL A 119 9.39 -4.29 -5.77
N PHE A 120 10.38 -3.39 -5.81
CA PHE A 120 11.79 -3.77 -5.97
C PHE A 120 12.49 -4.03 -4.64
N LEU A 121 12.46 -3.06 -3.75
CA LEU A 121 13.26 -3.14 -2.53
C LEU A 121 12.76 -4.22 -1.59
N THR A 122 11.45 -4.29 -1.40
CA THR A 122 10.84 -5.29 -0.52
C THR A 122 11.06 -6.70 -1.08
N ARG A 123 10.94 -6.90 -2.39
CA ARG A 123 11.22 -8.17 -3.04
C ARG A 123 12.68 -8.58 -2.89
N LEU A 124 13.62 -7.66 -3.11
CA LEU A 124 15.06 -7.92 -2.96
C LEU A 124 15.38 -8.40 -1.54
N VAL A 125 14.79 -7.78 -0.52
CA VAL A 125 15.00 -8.18 0.87
C VAL A 125 14.40 -9.56 1.17
N TYR A 126 13.24 -9.89 0.58
CA TYR A 126 12.66 -11.23 0.71
C TYR A 126 13.53 -12.28 0.04
N ASP A 127 13.97 -12.05 -1.21
CA ASP A 127 14.83 -12.98 -1.94
C ASP A 127 16.17 -13.20 -1.23
N TYR A 128 16.77 -12.13 -0.71
CA TYR A 128 18.01 -12.23 0.07
C TYR A 128 17.83 -13.08 1.35
N LYS A 129 16.75 -12.85 2.08
CA LYS A 129 16.48 -13.59 3.33
C LYS A 129 16.09 -15.03 3.10
N LEU A 130 15.35 -15.33 2.03
CA LEU A 130 14.97 -16.69 1.64
C LEU A 130 16.16 -17.52 1.18
N ASN A 131 17.17 -16.88 0.55
CA ASN A 131 18.39 -17.58 0.12
C ASN A 131 19.35 -17.88 1.28
N HIS A 132 19.24 -17.19 2.41
CA HIS A 132 20.10 -17.40 3.59
C HIS A 132 19.47 -18.30 4.65
N ASP A 133 18.48 -19.11 4.33
CA ASP A 133 17.76 -20.09 5.19
C ASP A 133 17.28 -19.57 6.57
N LYS A 134 17.38 -18.28 6.84
CA LYS A 134 17.03 -17.69 8.15
C LYS A 134 15.53 -17.53 8.39
N TRP A 135 14.70 -17.83 7.40
CA TRP A 135 13.27 -17.51 7.44
C TRP A 135 12.31 -18.68 7.19
N MET A 136 12.75 -19.92 7.37
CA MET A 136 11.87 -21.09 7.24
C MET A 136 10.73 -21.14 8.28
N HIS A 137 10.78 -20.30 9.32
CA HIS A 137 9.78 -20.26 10.41
C HIS A 137 9.13 -18.89 10.64
N CYS A 138 8.98 -18.05 9.60
CA CYS A 138 8.24 -16.81 9.78
C CYS A 138 6.75 -17.09 9.97
N LYS A 139 6.26 -16.81 11.16
CA LYS A 139 4.82 -16.76 11.45
C LYS A 139 4.23 -15.48 10.84
N PHE A 140 3.58 -15.59 9.68
CA PHE A 140 2.79 -14.52 9.07
C PHE A 140 1.45 -14.29 9.78
N ASP A 141 1.08 -15.18 10.70
CA ASP A 141 -0.13 -15.05 11.50
C ASP A 141 0.17 -14.41 12.85
N THR A 142 -0.44 -13.28 13.10
CA THR A 142 -0.56 -12.70 14.43
C THR A 142 -1.75 -13.37 15.12
N ALA A 143 -1.63 -13.67 16.43
CA ALA A 143 -2.68 -14.34 17.21
C ALA A 143 -4.08 -13.69 17.07
N VAL A 144 -4.12 -12.39 16.78
CA VAL A 144 -5.36 -11.63 16.53
C VAL A 144 -5.91 -11.89 15.12
N SER A 145 -5.05 -12.04 14.10
CA SER A 145 -5.46 -12.27 12.71
C SER A 145 -5.96 -13.70 12.47
N HIS A 146 -5.47 -14.68 13.22
CA HIS A 146 -5.86 -16.07 13.07
C HIS A 146 -7.32 -16.33 13.46
N ASN A 147 -7.83 -15.65 14.48
CA ASN A 147 -9.17 -15.90 15.03
C ASN A 147 -10.28 -14.96 14.50
N LEU A 148 -9.94 -13.84 13.89
CA LEU A 148 -10.94 -12.81 13.54
C LEU A 148 -11.82 -13.19 12.35
N MET A 149 -11.36 -14.05 11.44
CA MET A 149 -12.09 -14.41 10.22
C MET A 149 -12.24 -15.92 9.93
N GLN A 150 -11.69 -16.80 10.77
CA GLN A 150 -11.87 -18.22 10.57
C GLN A 150 -13.27 -18.65 11.03
N GLY A 151 -14.12 -19.00 10.07
CA GLY A 151 -15.39 -19.69 10.31
C GLY A 151 -16.65 -18.84 10.29
N LYS A 152 -16.58 -17.52 10.24
CA LYS A 152 -17.77 -16.69 10.12
C LYS A 152 -18.10 -16.41 8.64
N LYS A 153 -18.89 -17.26 8.03
CA LYS A 153 -19.54 -16.96 6.74
C LYS A 153 -20.60 -15.88 6.97
N TYR A 154 -20.17 -14.63 6.96
CA TYR A 154 -21.12 -13.51 6.95
C TYR A 154 -21.88 -13.53 5.62
N LYS A 155 -23.19 -13.71 5.71
CA LYS A 155 -24.07 -13.58 4.54
C LYS A 155 -24.27 -12.11 4.21
N PHE A 156 -23.24 -11.45 3.69
CA PHE A 156 -23.29 -10.03 3.31
C PHE A 156 -24.44 -9.73 2.35
N MET A 157 -24.73 -10.66 1.44
CA MET A 157 -25.86 -10.54 0.49
C MET A 157 -27.23 -10.57 1.16
N SER A 158 -27.37 -11.08 2.35
CA SER A 158 -28.64 -11.06 3.10
C SER A 158 -28.86 -9.73 3.84
N MET A 159 -27.80 -8.96 4.10
CA MET A 159 -27.85 -7.70 4.84
C MET A 159 -27.95 -6.45 3.93
N TYR A 160 -28.06 -6.63 2.60
CA TYR A 160 -28.04 -5.51 1.66
C TYR A 160 -29.12 -4.46 1.96
N LYS A 161 -30.33 -4.88 2.40
CA LYS A 161 -31.41 -3.96 2.73
C LYS A 161 -31.07 -3.05 3.91
N ILE A 162 -30.44 -3.61 4.95
CA ILE A 162 -30.04 -2.85 6.15
C ILE A 162 -28.93 -1.87 5.78
N THR A 163 -27.93 -2.31 5.03
CA THR A 163 -26.81 -1.46 4.60
C THR A 163 -27.30 -0.31 3.71
N PHE A 164 -28.23 -0.60 2.79
CA PHE A 164 -28.81 0.41 1.91
C PHE A 164 -29.65 1.45 2.69
N THR A 165 -30.44 0.99 3.66
CA THR A 165 -31.24 1.88 4.52
C THR A 165 -30.34 2.77 5.38
N VAL A 166 -29.26 2.22 5.97
CA VAL A 166 -28.30 3.00 6.75
C VAL A 166 -27.56 4.03 5.87
N ALA A 167 -27.20 3.66 4.65
CA ALA A 167 -26.55 4.58 3.71
C ALA A 167 -27.49 5.75 3.31
N ILE A 168 -28.77 5.47 3.07
CA ILE A 168 -29.76 6.51 2.76
C ILE A 168 -29.98 7.44 3.96
N ILE A 169 -30.12 6.89 5.17
CA ILE A 169 -30.28 7.68 6.39
C ILE A 169 -29.05 8.57 6.61
N ALA A 170 -27.84 8.02 6.44
CA ALA A 170 -26.61 8.79 6.54
C ALA A 170 -26.58 9.93 5.51
N ALA A 171 -26.92 9.65 4.25
CA ALA A 171 -26.97 10.67 3.21
C ALA A 171 -27.97 11.79 3.52
N VAL A 172 -29.14 11.46 4.04
CA VAL A 172 -30.18 12.45 4.42
C VAL A 172 -29.78 13.28 5.64
N VAL A 173 -29.02 12.73 6.57
CA VAL A 173 -28.53 13.45 7.76
C VAL A 173 -27.39 14.41 7.43
N PHE A 174 -26.60 14.12 6.38
CA PHE A 174 -25.45 14.95 5.96
C PHE A 174 -25.77 15.96 4.85
N ILE A 175 -27.00 16.00 4.33
CA ILE A 175 -27.52 17.04 3.43
C ILE A 175 -28.30 18.07 4.24
#